data_6ca2e3357e6f912cbc681857e279d99a
#
_entry.id   6ca2e3357e6f912cbc681857e279d99a
#
_cell.length_a   1.000
_cell.length_b   1.000
_cell.length_c   1.000
_cell.angle_alpha   90.00
_cell.angle_beta   90.00
_cell.angle_gamma   90.00
#
_symmetry.space_group_name_H-M   'P 1'
#
loop_
_entity.id
_entity.type
_entity.pdbx_description
1 polymer ?
#
loop_
_entity_poly.entity_id
_entity_poly.type
_entity_poly.pdbx_seq_one_letter_code
_entity_poly.pdbx_strand_id
1 'polypeptide(L)'
;MMLVLYHRIFEPKAFGHGGERRAAQLAEWLDSQGVERHYYPLRGIEGFRSICWSMRLVLQTYGWTILRHPKSLWRAFRFISYNYTKNLQDFFKRPEKTMLIEGTIEECQVLFTLAKRYKKDVIAFPHNLESLVPKSRYLIGDGEKMAAFSNEIKCMQSCKVVFCISQEETWLLRLWGINAYYFPYYPPKQTETYLLEIRQERMVRKMPTKRILMAGSALNGPTAQGMQQVMNYWMHIDGYELRVAGYGTIENLQQPQSGNVLMLGAISDQQMREEMINCDALLILQPPTTGALTRIQEALLAGIPVIANENAARDYHHVNGLHEYANVEELQDILSKDLNIPAQPNQIDFTNLLNMIK
;
A
#
# COMPACT_ATOMS: atom_id res chain seq x y z
N MET A 1 26.82 -10.49 9.22
CA MET A 1 25.42 -10.24 9.61
C MET A 1 25.29 -8.74 9.83
N MET A 2 24.32 -8.09 9.16
CA MET A 2 24.13 -6.64 9.26
C MET A 2 22.98 -6.39 10.24
N LEU A 3 23.21 -5.57 11.26
CA LEU A 3 22.20 -5.18 12.22
C LEU A 3 21.72 -3.76 11.94
N VAL A 4 20.41 -3.56 11.83
CA VAL A 4 19.78 -2.28 11.50
C VAL A 4 18.72 -1.88 12.51
N LEU A 5 18.52 -0.57 12.67
CA LEU A 5 17.32 -0.05 13.34
C LEU A 5 16.14 -0.13 12.38
N TYR A 6 14.96 -0.57 12.84
CA TYR A 6 13.81 -0.72 11.97
C TYR A 6 12.53 -0.15 12.58
N HIS A 7 11.91 0.76 11.84
CA HIS A 7 10.57 1.26 12.13
C HIS A 7 9.60 0.75 11.07
N ARG A 8 8.56 0.05 11.49
CA ARG A 8 7.48 -0.46 10.63
C ARG A 8 6.15 0.21 11.00
N ILE A 9 5.29 0.37 10.01
CA ILE A 9 3.91 0.88 10.19
C ILE A 9 2.96 -0.29 10.42
N PHE A 10 3.15 -1.38 9.69
CA PHE A 10 2.28 -2.54 9.72
C PHE A 10 2.98 -3.77 10.29
N GLU A 11 2.22 -4.60 11.00
CA GLU A 11 2.69 -5.94 11.36
C GLU A 11 2.75 -6.82 10.10
N PRO A 12 3.86 -7.55 9.86
CA PRO A 12 3.96 -8.46 8.72
C PRO A 12 2.95 -9.59 8.82
N LYS A 13 2.03 -9.67 7.85
CA LYS A 13 1.05 -10.76 7.76
C LYS A 13 0.88 -11.19 6.32
N ALA A 14 1.02 -12.48 6.06
CA ALA A 14 0.87 -13.05 4.72
C ALA A 14 -0.58 -12.90 4.19
N PHE A 15 -1.58 -13.01 5.06
CA PHE A 15 -3.01 -12.91 4.71
C PHE A 15 -3.69 -11.64 5.24
N GLY A 16 -2.92 -10.59 5.54
CA GLY A 16 -3.44 -9.28 5.95
C GLY A 16 -3.91 -8.40 4.78
N HIS A 17 -4.15 -7.13 5.08
CA HIS A 17 -4.39 -6.13 4.02
C HIS A 17 -3.10 -5.80 3.25
N GLY A 18 -3.19 -5.04 2.14
CA GLY A 18 -2.06 -4.77 1.25
C GLY A 18 -0.79 -4.24 1.94
N GLY A 19 -0.94 -3.34 2.94
CA GLY A 19 0.18 -2.84 3.73
C GLY A 19 0.86 -3.91 4.60
N GLU A 20 0.07 -4.78 5.26
CA GLU A 20 0.60 -5.89 6.06
C GLU A 20 1.32 -6.94 5.20
N ARG A 21 0.78 -7.23 3.99
CA ARG A 21 1.44 -8.11 3.01
C ARG A 21 2.72 -7.51 2.46
N ARG A 22 2.73 -6.20 2.20
CA ARG A 22 3.96 -5.48 1.81
C ARG A 22 5.02 -5.53 2.91
N ALA A 23 4.63 -5.33 4.17
CA ALA A 23 5.53 -5.47 5.32
C ALA A 23 6.07 -6.91 5.45
N ALA A 24 5.24 -7.93 5.16
CA ALA A 24 5.67 -9.33 5.14
C ALA A 24 6.68 -9.61 4.01
N GLN A 25 6.44 -9.11 2.79
CA GLN A 25 7.41 -9.18 1.70
C GLN A 25 8.76 -8.57 2.10
N LEU A 26 8.73 -7.38 2.69
CA LEU A 26 9.94 -6.70 3.12
C LEU A 26 10.67 -7.47 4.22
N ALA A 27 9.93 -8.04 5.17
CA ALA A 27 10.48 -8.87 6.23
C ALA A 27 11.18 -10.11 5.67
N GLU A 28 10.52 -10.87 4.78
CA GLU A 28 11.09 -12.05 4.13
C GLU A 28 12.34 -11.70 3.30
N TRP A 29 12.30 -10.58 2.57
CA TRP A 29 13.46 -10.15 1.81
C TRP A 29 14.64 -9.81 2.72
N LEU A 30 14.45 -9.06 3.80
CA LEU A 30 15.51 -8.73 4.77
C LEU A 30 16.08 -9.99 5.44
N ASP A 31 15.22 -10.97 5.78
CA ASP A 31 15.64 -12.26 6.35
C ASP A 31 16.49 -13.04 5.35
N SER A 32 16.09 -13.11 4.08
CA SER A 32 16.85 -13.79 3.03
C SER A 32 18.23 -13.18 2.81
N GLN A 33 18.40 -11.90 3.15
CA GLN A 33 19.65 -11.18 3.04
C GLN A 33 20.51 -11.22 4.35
N GLY A 34 20.04 -11.92 5.38
CA GLY A 34 20.72 -12.01 6.67
C GLY A 34 20.79 -10.68 7.42
N VAL A 35 19.77 -9.83 7.26
CA VAL A 35 19.67 -8.53 7.95
C VAL A 35 18.90 -8.70 9.24
N GLU A 36 19.60 -8.55 10.37
CA GLU A 36 18.96 -8.48 11.68
C GLU A 36 18.36 -7.11 11.95
N ARG A 37 17.23 -7.09 12.64
CA ARG A 37 16.44 -5.88 12.86
C ARG A 37 16.19 -5.64 14.34
N HIS A 38 16.55 -4.44 14.81
CA HIS A 38 16.05 -3.92 16.08
C HIS A 38 14.81 -3.10 15.84
N TYR A 39 13.67 -3.61 16.30
CA TYR A 39 12.38 -2.93 16.21
C TYR A 39 12.26 -1.85 17.28
N TYR A 40 11.62 -0.76 16.90
CA TYR A 40 11.22 0.26 17.85
C TYR A 40 9.98 -0.21 18.62
N PRO A 41 10.05 -0.28 19.97
CA PRO A 41 8.87 -0.62 20.76
C PRO A 41 7.94 0.57 20.88
N LEU A 42 6.71 0.44 20.40
CA LEU A 42 5.64 1.40 20.62
C LEU A 42 5.19 1.33 22.09
N ARG A 43 5.32 2.41 22.86
CA ARG A 43 4.84 2.49 24.25
C ARG A 43 4.44 3.92 24.63
N GLY A 44 3.45 4.02 25.52
CA GLY A 44 2.76 5.23 25.96
C GLY A 44 3.58 6.32 26.67
N ILE A 45 2.90 7.38 27.11
CA ILE A 45 3.47 8.64 27.66
C ILE A 45 4.24 8.40 28.96
N GLU A 46 5.48 8.88 29.02
CA GLU A 46 6.37 8.82 30.19
C GLU A 46 6.63 10.23 30.77
N GLY A 47 5.63 10.83 31.44
CA GLY A 47 5.81 12.01 32.27
C GLY A 47 6.07 13.35 31.57
N PHE A 48 6.19 14.43 32.36
CA PHE A 48 6.26 15.83 31.88
C PHE A 48 7.50 16.13 30.98
N ARG A 49 8.63 15.51 31.27
CA ARG A 49 9.85 15.70 30.43
C ARG A 49 9.66 15.20 29.01
N SER A 50 8.87 14.14 28.81
CA SER A 50 8.49 13.63 27.49
C SER A 50 7.67 14.66 26.71
N ILE A 51 6.79 15.39 27.39
CA ILE A 51 5.94 16.44 26.80
C ILE A 51 6.80 17.58 26.22
N CYS A 52 7.72 18.14 27.01
CA CYS A 52 8.58 19.24 26.57
C CYS A 52 9.48 18.81 25.40
N TRP A 53 10.01 17.60 25.46
CA TRP A 53 10.83 17.04 24.42
C TRP A 53 10.02 16.81 23.13
N SER A 54 8.79 16.31 23.24
CA SER A 54 7.87 16.10 22.11
C SER A 54 7.52 17.40 21.42
N MET A 55 7.21 18.47 22.16
CA MET A 55 6.94 19.80 21.59
C MET A 55 8.14 20.33 20.83
N ARG A 56 9.34 20.25 21.42
CA ARG A 56 10.57 20.63 20.71
C ARG A 56 10.78 19.83 19.42
N LEU A 57 10.51 18.54 19.42
CA LEU A 57 10.64 17.70 18.27
C LEU A 57 9.61 18.02 17.18
N VAL A 58 8.36 18.30 17.56
CA VAL A 58 7.32 18.79 16.65
C VAL A 58 7.79 20.06 15.92
N LEU A 59 8.25 21.06 16.68
CA LEU A 59 8.73 22.32 16.10
C LEU A 59 9.96 22.15 15.19
N GLN A 60 10.85 21.23 15.54
CA GLN A 60 12.01 20.92 14.70
C GLN A 60 11.64 20.21 13.40
N THR A 61 10.61 19.36 13.43
CA THR A 61 10.17 18.57 12.25
C THR A 61 9.33 19.42 11.30
N TYR A 62 8.35 20.15 11.84
CA TYR A 62 7.35 20.85 11.03
C TYR A 62 7.58 22.36 10.94
N GLY A 63 8.54 22.90 11.70
CA GLY A 63 8.82 24.34 11.76
C GLY A 63 7.76 25.13 12.55
N TRP A 64 7.94 26.45 12.61
CA TRP A 64 7.05 27.35 13.33
C TRP A 64 5.67 27.51 12.67
N THR A 65 5.54 27.15 11.40
CA THR A 65 4.28 27.23 10.65
C THR A 65 3.19 26.36 11.24
N ILE A 66 3.54 25.24 11.90
CA ILE A 66 2.56 24.36 12.57
C ILE A 66 1.77 25.09 13.67
N LEU A 67 2.33 26.16 14.26
CA LEU A 67 1.64 26.95 15.28
C LEU A 67 0.40 27.68 14.74
N ARG A 68 0.33 27.90 13.43
CA ARG A 68 -0.85 28.48 12.75
C ARG A 68 -1.98 27.46 12.59
N HIS A 69 -1.71 26.20 12.84
CA HIS A 69 -2.65 25.08 12.66
C HIS A 69 -2.82 24.32 14.00
N PRO A 70 -3.58 24.86 14.97
CA PRO A 70 -3.64 24.32 16.34
C PRO A 70 -4.14 22.87 16.41
N LYS A 71 -5.06 22.47 15.53
CA LYS A 71 -5.53 21.08 15.45
C LYS A 71 -4.42 20.12 15.00
N SER A 72 -3.65 20.50 13.98
CA SER A 72 -2.52 19.73 13.48
C SER A 72 -1.37 19.69 14.48
N LEU A 73 -1.08 20.82 15.12
CA LEU A 73 -0.11 20.90 16.24
C LEU A 73 -0.48 19.92 17.35
N TRP A 74 -1.75 19.94 17.79
CA TRP A 74 -2.23 19.04 18.86
C TRP A 74 -2.14 17.56 18.44
N ARG A 75 -2.49 17.24 17.21
CA ARG A 75 -2.39 15.86 16.67
C ARG A 75 -0.94 15.38 16.62
N ALA A 76 -0.05 16.19 16.05
CA ALA A 76 1.38 15.87 15.98
C ALA A 76 1.99 15.73 17.38
N PHE A 77 1.67 16.67 18.28
CA PHE A 77 2.13 16.63 19.67
C PHE A 77 1.62 15.37 20.40
N ARG A 78 0.32 15.07 20.31
CA ARG A 78 -0.28 13.88 20.94
C ARG A 78 0.36 12.61 20.40
N PHE A 79 0.51 12.50 19.09
CA PHE A 79 1.10 11.32 18.44
C PHE A 79 2.55 11.12 18.92
N ILE A 80 3.37 12.16 18.87
CA ILE A 80 4.77 12.10 19.29
C ILE A 80 4.88 11.81 20.80
N SER A 81 4.06 12.44 21.63
CA SER A 81 4.07 12.21 23.07
C SER A 81 3.65 10.79 23.46
N TYR A 82 2.74 10.20 22.68
CA TYR A 82 2.27 8.83 22.91
C TYR A 82 3.25 7.76 22.41
N ASN A 83 3.83 7.99 21.24
CA ASN A 83 4.65 6.98 20.58
C ASN A 83 6.15 7.17 20.82
N TYR A 84 6.62 8.37 21.18
CA TYR A 84 8.02 8.73 21.24
C TYR A 84 8.47 9.11 22.65
N THR A 85 8.72 8.11 23.45
CA THR A 85 9.20 8.21 24.82
C THR A 85 10.73 8.28 24.89
N LYS A 86 11.29 8.28 26.11
CA LYS A 86 12.72 8.11 26.36
C LYS A 86 13.33 6.93 25.56
N ASN A 87 12.57 5.85 25.38
CA ASN A 87 12.97 4.67 24.65
C ASN A 87 13.34 4.97 23.18
N LEU A 88 12.70 5.97 22.53
CA LEU A 88 13.09 6.39 21.18
C LEU A 88 14.49 7.01 21.16
N GLN A 89 14.83 7.83 22.16
CA GLN A 89 16.17 8.40 22.23
C GLN A 89 17.22 7.31 22.43
N ASP A 90 16.94 6.34 23.30
CA ASP A 90 17.85 5.21 23.54
C ASP A 90 17.96 4.31 22.31
N PHE A 91 16.86 4.12 21.57
CA PHE A 91 16.89 3.44 20.29
C PHE A 91 17.80 4.13 19.28
N PHE A 92 17.72 5.46 19.13
CA PHE A 92 18.57 6.22 18.21
C PHE A 92 20.04 6.34 18.67
N LYS A 93 20.32 6.18 19.97
CA LYS A 93 21.70 6.17 20.51
C LYS A 93 22.45 4.86 20.27
N ARG A 94 21.76 3.81 19.83
CA ARG A 94 22.39 2.53 19.52
C ARG A 94 23.48 2.70 18.47
N PRO A 95 24.49 1.80 18.43
CA PRO A 95 25.64 1.93 17.54
C PRO A 95 25.32 1.70 16.06
N GLU A 96 24.20 1.05 15.74
CA GLU A 96 23.80 0.76 14.37
C GLU A 96 23.68 2.06 13.55
N LYS A 97 24.38 2.12 12.42
CA LYS A 97 24.41 3.30 11.55
C LYS A 97 23.19 3.38 10.64
N THR A 98 22.69 2.24 10.18
CA THR A 98 21.61 2.15 9.21
C THR A 98 20.26 2.05 9.91
N MET A 99 19.30 2.82 9.43
CA MET A 99 17.92 2.80 9.88
C MET A 99 16.98 2.58 8.69
N LEU A 100 16.14 1.57 8.80
CA LEU A 100 15.06 1.31 7.86
C LEU A 100 13.78 1.96 8.37
N ILE A 101 13.10 2.73 7.50
CA ILE A 101 11.81 3.35 7.81
C ILE A 101 10.80 2.87 6.77
N GLU A 102 9.83 2.10 7.24
CA GLU A 102 8.70 1.68 6.42
C GLU A 102 7.62 2.77 6.45
N GLY A 103 7.36 3.32 5.26
CA GLY A 103 6.38 4.39 5.06
C GLY A 103 6.86 5.79 5.44
N THR A 104 6.20 6.77 4.84
CA THR A 104 6.50 8.20 4.97
C THR A 104 5.30 9.01 5.45
N ILE A 105 4.32 8.33 6.08
CA ILE A 105 3.18 9.02 6.70
C ILE A 105 3.68 10.11 7.64
N GLU A 106 2.90 11.18 7.79
CA GLU A 106 3.32 12.40 8.49
C GLU A 106 3.91 12.14 9.87
N GLU A 107 3.35 11.17 10.58
CA GLU A 107 3.83 10.80 11.91
C GLU A 107 5.26 10.24 11.88
N CYS A 108 5.66 9.61 10.78
CA CYS A 108 7.01 9.08 10.61
C CYS A 108 8.03 10.17 10.28
N GLN A 109 7.63 11.37 9.88
CA GLN A 109 8.56 12.45 9.51
C GLN A 109 9.49 12.85 10.66
N VAL A 110 9.04 12.72 11.90
CA VAL A 110 9.86 12.95 13.09
C VAL A 110 11.06 12.01 13.16
N LEU A 111 10.94 10.79 12.63
CA LEU A 111 12.03 9.81 12.61
C LEU A 111 13.19 10.27 11.74
N PHE A 112 12.90 10.91 10.59
CA PHE A 112 13.93 11.50 9.73
C PHE A 112 14.68 12.62 10.42
N THR A 113 13.98 13.47 11.20
CA THR A 113 14.60 14.52 12.01
C THR A 113 15.54 13.92 13.07
N LEU A 114 15.12 12.86 13.73
CA LEU A 114 15.96 12.15 14.71
C LEU A 114 17.13 11.41 14.05
N ALA A 115 16.89 10.72 12.95
CA ALA A 115 17.94 10.03 12.21
C ALA A 115 19.06 11.01 11.81
N LYS A 116 18.70 12.18 11.28
CA LYS A 116 19.66 13.24 10.98
C LYS A 116 20.45 13.69 12.23
N ARG A 117 19.74 13.92 13.38
CA ARG A 117 20.37 14.32 14.64
C ARG A 117 21.38 13.28 15.14
N TYR A 118 21.05 12.00 15.03
CA TYR A 118 21.88 10.88 15.49
C TYR A 118 22.78 10.31 14.40
N LYS A 119 22.91 11.01 13.26
CA LYS A 119 23.78 10.65 12.12
C LYS A 119 23.54 9.22 11.63
N LYS A 120 22.26 8.84 11.47
CA LYS A 120 21.87 7.55 10.91
C LYS A 120 21.67 7.67 9.41
N ASP A 121 22.13 6.66 8.67
CA ASP A 121 21.82 6.49 7.25
C ASP A 121 20.42 5.90 7.11
N VAL A 122 19.49 6.67 6.57
CA VAL A 122 18.11 6.25 6.41
C VAL A 122 17.89 5.58 5.07
N ILE A 123 17.21 4.45 5.10
CA ILE A 123 16.66 3.76 3.94
C ILE A 123 15.16 3.71 4.13
N ALA A 124 14.43 4.30 3.18
CA ALA A 124 12.97 4.38 3.27
C ALA A 124 12.28 3.40 2.30
N PHE A 125 11.18 2.82 2.77
CA PHE A 125 10.28 1.96 1.99
C PHE A 125 8.85 2.53 2.05
N PRO A 126 8.55 3.63 1.35
CA PRO A 126 7.20 4.19 1.33
C PRO A 126 6.21 3.18 0.74
N HIS A 127 5.02 3.10 1.36
CA HIS A 127 3.89 2.35 0.78
C HIS A 127 3.24 3.14 -0.35
N ASN A 128 3.23 4.47 -0.21
CA ASN A 128 2.75 5.46 -1.17
C ASN A 128 3.47 6.78 -0.92
N LEU A 129 3.34 7.72 -1.84
CA LEU A 129 3.48 9.14 -1.54
C LEU A 129 2.20 9.61 -0.83
N GLU A 130 2.20 9.50 0.50
CA GLU A 130 1.00 9.68 1.32
C GLU A 130 0.37 11.06 1.20
N SER A 131 1.18 12.09 0.94
CA SER A 131 0.70 13.44 0.71
C SER A 131 -0.14 13.59 -0.57
N LEU A 132 0.01 12.67 -1.51
CA LEU A 132 -0.74 12.67 -2.77
C LEU A 132 -1.96 11.73 -2.75
N VAL A 133 -2.12 10.89 -1.72
CA VAL A 133 -3.28 10.02 -1.58
C VAL A 133 -4.55 10.87 -1.36
N PRO A 134 -5.60 10.71 -2.18
CA PRO A 134 -6.84 11.45 -2.01
C PRO A 134 -7.48 11.20 -0.64
N LYS A 135 -7.97 12.26 0.02
CA LYS A 135 -8.60 12.20 1.34
C LYS A 135 -7.70 11.69 2.47
N SER A 136 -6.39 11.60 2.25
CA SER A 136 -5.44 11.37 3.34
C SER A 136 -5.52 12.52 4.35
N ARG A 137 -5.39 12.19 5.63
CA ARG A 137 -5.41 13.20 6.71
C ARG A 137 -4.00 13.71 6.91
N TYR A 138 -3.77 14.97 6.60
CA TYR A 138 -2.46 15.62 6.80
C TYR A 138 -2.37 16.25 8.19
N LEU A 139 -1.20 16.17 8.82
CA LEU A 139 -0.94 16.82 10.12
C LEU A 139 -0.90 18.36 9.97
N ILE A 140 -0.44 18.87 8.84
CA ILE A 140 -0.27 20.30 8.57
C ILE A 140 -1.39 20.77 7.65
N GLY A 141 -2.55 21.09 8.23
CA GLY A 141 -3.66 21.78 7.56
C GLY A 141 -4.53 20.88 6.67
N ASP A 142 -5.83 20.95 6.88
CA ASP A 142 -6.81 20.38 5.98
C ASP A 142 -6.81 21.19 4.67
N GLY A 143 -6.21 20.67 3.62
CA GLY A 143 -6.18 21.29 2.29
C GLY A 143 -4.80 21.75 1.79
N GLU A 144 -3.75 21.76 2.61
CA GLU A 144 -2.40 22.16 2.19
C GLU A 144 -1.58 20.97 1.64
N LYS A 145 -2.10 20.28 0.62
CA LYS A 145 -1.41 19.14 -0.02
C LYS A 145 0.03 19.46 -0.42
N MET A 146 0.28 20.67 -0.91
CA MET A 146 1.62 21.07 -1.36
C MET A 146 2.60 21.22 -0.20
N ALA A 147 2.16 21.66 0.97
CA ALA A 147 3.02 21.75 2.15
C ALA A 147 3.35 20.35 2.68
N ALA A 148 2.36 19.45 2.74
CA ALA A 148 2.56 18.04 3.12
C ALA A 148 3.51 17.33 2.14
N PHE A 149 3.34 17.51 0.83
CA PHE A 149 4.22 16.96 -0.20
C PHE A 149 5.65 17.50 -0.06
N SER A 150 5.81 18.83 0.12
CA SER A 150 7.14 19.42 0.33
C SER A 150 7.86 18.84 1.55
N ASN A 151 7.14 18.57 2.65
CA ASN A 151 7.73 17.96 3.84
C ASN A 151 8.10 16.49 3.59
N GLU A 152 7.24 15.73 2.93
CA GLU A 152 7.51 14.35 2.56
C GLU A 152 8.74 14.24 1.66
N ILE A 153 8.84 15.07 0.62
CA ILE A 153 10.02 15.15 -0.26
C ILE A 153 11.29 15.49 0.54
N LYS A 154 11.25 16.47 1.46
CA LYS A 154 12.41 16.81 2.31
C LYS A 154 12.86 15.64 3.17
N CYS A 155 11.93 14.84 3.69
CA CYS A 155 12.26 13.62 4.43
C CYS A 155 12.98 12.64 3.52
N MET A 156 12.46 12.37 2.33
CA MET A 156 13.06 11.43 1.37
C MET A 156 14.40 11.92 0.83
N GLN A 157 14.60 13.24 0.64
CA GLN A 157 15.90 13.82 0.27
C GLN A 157 16.98 13.60 1.34
N SER A 158 16.60 13.36 2.59
CA SER A 158 17.53 13.04 3.67
C SER A 158 17.91 11.55 3.73
N CYS A 159 17.30 10.71 2.89
CA CYS A 159 17.59 9.28 2.84
C CYS A 159 18.84 8.98 2.01
N LYS A 160 19.57 7.93 2.40
CA LYS A 160 20.62 7.33 1.57
C LYS A 160 20.02 6.72 0.30
N VAL A 161 18.87 6.06 0.46
CA VAL A 161 18.12 5.45 -0.64
C VAL A 161 16.62 5.34 -0.28
N VAL A 162 15.76 5.40 -1.30
CA VAL A 162 14.31 5.21 -1.19
C VAL A 162 13.87 4.09 -2.13
N PHE A 163 13.13 3.10 -1.63
CA PHE A 163 12.60 1.97 -2.40
C PHE A 163 11.09 2.11 -2.59
N CYS A 164 10.67 2.61 -3.74
CA CYS A 164 9.26 2.85 -4.06
C CYS A 164 8.57 1.58 -4.55
N ILE A 165 7.29 1.43 -4.20
CA ILE A 165 6.46 0.32 -4.68
C ILE A 165 6.01 0.52 -6.14
N SER A 166 5.98 1.78 -6.63
CA SER A 166 5.54 2.13 -7.97
C SER A 166 6.67 2.73 -8.81
N GLN A 167 6.61 2.50 -10.13
CA GLN A 167 7.57 3.11 -11.06
C GLN A 167 7.39 4.62 -11.16
N GLU A 168 6.15 5.09 -11.15
CA GLU A 168 5.81 6.51 -11.23
C GLU A 168 6.37 7.31 -10.06
N GLU A 169 6.20 6.79 -8.84
CA GLU A 169 6.78 7.39 -7.64
C GLU A 169 8.31 7.39 -7.71
N THR A 170 8.90 6.30 -8.19
CA THR A 170 10.35 6.22 -8.40
C THR A 170 10.85 7.32 -9.34
N TRP A 171 10.15 7.50 -10.47
CA TRP A 171 10.45 8.55 -11.44
C TRP A 171 10.29 9.94 -10.84
N LEU A 172 9.16 10.19 -10.19
CA LEU A 172 8.87 11.46 -9.55
C LEU A 172 9.96 11.84 -8.54
N LEU A 173 10.33 10.91 -7.66
CA LEU A 173 11.35 11.16 -6.64
C LEU A 173 12.74 11.43 -7.25
N ARG A 174 13.09 10.73 -8.34
CA ARG A 174 14.35 11.00 -9.08
C ARG A 174 14.38 12.40 -9.67
N LEU A 175 13.25 12.93 -10.16
CA LEU A 175 13.17 14.32 -10.64
C LEU A 175 13.44 15.35 -9.53
N TRP A 176 13.21 14.99 -8.28
CA TRP A 176 13.53 15.77 -7.09
C TRP A 176 14.94 15.50 -6.53
N GLY A 177 15.78 14.82 -7.30
CA GLY A 177 17.16 14.51 -6.93
C GLY A 177 17.30 13.45 -5.84
N ILE A 178 16.24 12.66 -5.58
CA ILE A 178 16.24 11.60 -4.59
C ILE A 178 16.79 10.32 -5.20
N ASN A 179 17.68 9.62 -4.47
CA ASN A 179 18.22 8.34 -4.88
C ASN A 179 17.16 7.25 -4.69
N ALA A 180 16.24 7.15 -5.65
CA ALA A 180 15.06 6.27 -5.58
C ALA A 180 15.17 5.09 -6.55
N TYR A 181 14.73 3.92 -6.08
CA TYR A 181 14.70 2.66 -6.84
C TYR A 181 13.33 2.02 -6.76
N TYR A 182 12.95 1.35 -7.84
CA TYR A 182 11.73 0.58 -7.91
C TYR A 182 11.92 -0.75 -7.17
N PHE A 183 11.05 -0.99 -6.20
CA PHE A 183 10.95 -2.23 -5.41
C PHE A 183 9.50 -2.69 -5.42
N PRO A 184 9.05 -3.32 -6.53
CA PRO A 184 7.66 -3.70 -6.71
C PRO A 184 7.17 -4.68 -5.66
N TYR A 185 5.85 -4.73 -5.52
CA TYR A 185 5.21 -5.74 -4.72
C TYR A 185 5.29 -7.11 -5.40
N TYR A 186 5.68 -8.11 -4.62
CA TYR A 186 5.50 -9.53 -4.91
C TYR A 186 4.99 -10.21 -3.63
N PRO A 187 4.01 -11.13 -3.70
CA PRO A 187 3.44 -11.74 -2.51
C PRO A 187 4.47 -12.47 -1.65
N PRO A 188 4.35 -12.43 -0.31
CA PRO A 188 5.15 -13.27 0.57
C PRO A 188 4.96 -14.75 0.24
N LYS A 189 5.96 -15.57 0.56
CA LYS A 189 6.00 -17.00 0.18
C LYS A 189 4.73 -17.78 0.51
N GLN A 190 4.17 -17.55 1.69
CA GLN A 190 2.93 -18.22 2.11
C GLN A 190 1.74 -17.77 1.25
N THR A 191 1.62 -16.49 0.93
CA THR A 191 0.59 -15.95 0.03
C THR A 191 0.81 -16.47 -1.38
N GLU A 192 2.05 -16.46 -1.88
CA GLU A 192 2.40 -17.00 -3.19
C GLU A 192 1.93 -18.45 -3.35
N THR A 193 2.27 -19.32 -2.38
CA THR A 193 1.86 -20.73 -2.40
C THR A 193 0.34 -20.87 -2.50
N TYR A 194 -0.40 -20.14 -1.66
CA TYR A 194 -1.86 -20.12 -1.67
C TYR A 194 -2.45 -19.67 -3.01
N LEU A 195 -1.88 -18.63 -3.62
CA LEU A 195 -2.34 -18.13 -4.92
C LEU A 195 -2.04 -19.11 -6.07
N LEU A 196 -0.90 -19.79 -6.01
CA LEU A 196 -0.56 -20.83 -6.98
C LEU A 196 -1.48 -22.07 -6.87
N GLU A 197 -1.92 -22.44 -5.67
CA GLU A 197 -2.95 -23.47 -5.49
C GLU A 197 -4.27 -23.06 -6.17
N ILE A 198 -4.73 -21.81 -5.97
CA ILE A 198 -5.90 -21.30 -6.66
C ILE A 198 -5.71 -21.37 -8.20
N ARG A 199 -4.54 -21.00 -8.71
CA ARG A 199 -4.22 -21.12 -10.14
C ARG A 199 -4.39 -22.54 -10.64
N GLN A 200 -3.89 -23.53 -9.91
CA GLN A 200 -4.02 -24.96 -10.29
C GLN A 200 -5.50 -25.38 -10.42
N GLU A 201 -6.33 -24.99 -9.44
CA GLU A 201 -7.76 -25.31 -9.49
C GLU A 201 -8.47 -24.60 -10.66
N ARG A 202 -8.09 -23.36 -10.96
CA ARG A 202 -8.62 -22.63 -12.11
C ARG A 202 -8.26 -23.27 -13.46
N MET A 203 -7.06 -23.86 -13.57
CA MET A 203 -6.63 -24.55 -14.80
C MET A 203 -7.48 -25.77 -15.15
N VAL A 204 -8.08 -26.43 -14.14
CA VAL A 204 -8.96 -27.59 -14.36
C VAL A 204 -10.44 -27.23 -14.40
N ARG A 205 -10.78 -25.98 -14.11
CA ARG A 205 -12.15 -25.46 -14.15
C ARG A 205 -12.70 -25.50 -15.59
N LYS A 206 -13.93 -26.02 -15.74
CA LYS A 206 -14.65 -25.96 -17.00
C LYS A 206 -15.40 -24.63 -17.10
N MET A 207 -15.30 -23.92 -18.29
CA MET A 207 -16.22 -22.86 -18.67
C MET A 207 -15.79 -21.41 -18.44
N PRO A 208 -16.50 -20.40 -19.00
CA PRO A 208 -16.81 -19.18 -18.27
C PRO A 208 -17.99 -19.37 -17.30
N THR A 209 -17.91 -18.76 -16.10
CA THR A 209 -18.98 -18.76 -15.08
C THR A 209 -19.90 -17.55 -15.20
N LYS A 210 -19.52 -16.58 -16.01
CA LYS A 210 -20.16 -15.26 -16.14
C LYS A 210 -20.14 -14.45 -14.83
N ARG A 211 -19.14 -14.70 -13.96
CA ARG A 211 -18.94 -14.02 -12.67
C ARG A 211 -17.73 -13.12 -12.73
N ILE A 212 -17.93 -11.85 -12.39
CA ILE A 212 -16.89 -10.86 -12.27
C ILE A 212 -16.73 -10.49 -10.79
N LEU A 213 -15.52 -10.60 -10.26
CA LEU A 213 -15.22 -10.31 -8.85
C LEU A 213 -14.70 -8.89 -8.69
N MET A 214 -15.25 -8.15 -7.75
CA MET A 214 -14.61 -6.97 -7.17
C MET A 214 -14.26 -7.28 -5.71
N ALA A 215 -12.97 -7.30 -5.38
CA ALA A 215 -12.49 -7.60 -4.05
C ALA A 215 -11.67 -6.44 -3.47
N GLY A 216 -11.95 -6.04 -2.24
CA GLY A 216 -11.21 -4.99 -1.56
C GLY A 216 -11.94 -4.39 -0.36
N SER A 217 -11.25 -3.56 0.42
CA SER A 217 -11.85 -2.90 1.58
C SER A 217 -12.51 -1.58 1.19
N ALA A 218 -13.82 -1.46 1.37
CA ALA A 218 -14.56 -0.20 1.23
C ALA A 218 -14.35 0.76 2.43
N LEU A 219 -13.50 0.41 3.39
CA LEU A 219 -12.96 1.35 4.38
C LEU A 219 -11.89 2.27 3.77
N ASN A 220 -11.29 1.86 2.65
CA ASN A 220 -10.39 2.68 1.84
C ASN A 220 -11.20 3.52 0.86
N GLY A 221 -11.14 4.85 0.99
CA GLY A 221 -11.97 5.78 0.21
C GLY A 221 -11.85 5.61 -1.31
N PRO A 222 -10.66 5.56 -1.91
CA PRO A 222 -10.49 5.28 -3.32
C PRO A 222 -11.12 3.96 -3.78
N THR A 223 -10.95 2.88 -3.00
CA THR A 223 -11.56 1.58 -3.31
C THR A 223 -13.08 1.63 -3.25
N ALA A 224 -13.64 2.24 -2.19
CA ALA A 224 -15.10 2.41 -2.06
C ALA A 224 -15.68 3.23 -3.22
N GLN A 225 -15.03 4.32 -3.60
CA GLN A 225 -15.44 5.16 -4.71
C GLN A 225 -15.46 4.38 -6.03
N GLY A 226 -14.41 3.61 -6.31
CA GLY A 226 -14.32 2.80 -7.52
C GLY A 226 -15.39 1.71 -7.56
N MET A 227 -15.59 0.97 -6.45
CA MET A 227 -16.64 -0.04 -6.35
C MET A 227 -18.05 0.56 -6.58
N GLN A 228 -18.36 1.67 -5.92
CA GLN A 228 -19.65 2.33 -6.09
C GLN A 228 -19.88 2.77 -7.53
N GLN A 229 -18.87 3.32 -8.19
CA GLN A 229 -18.96 3.76 -9.57
C GLN A 229 -19.24 2.58 -10.51
N VAL A 230 -18.56 1.46 -10.34
CA VAL A 230 -18.84 0.24 -11.12
C VAL A 230 -20.24 -0.26 -10.89
N MET A 231 -20.69 -0.37 -9.65
CA MET A 231 -22.05 -0.83 -9.31
C MET A 231 -23.12 0.04 -9.97
N ASN A 232 -22.90 1.35 -10.04
CA ASN A 232 -23.88 2.28 -10.62
C ASN A 232 -24.09 2.06 -12.12
N TYR A 233 -23.08 1.68 -12.89
CA TYR A 233 -23.24 1.41 -14.33
C TYR A 233 -23.40 -0.08 -14.67
N TRP A 234 -23.27 -1.00 -13.67
CA TRP A 234 -23.36 -2.44 -13.93
C TRP A 234 -24.72 -2.87 -14.49
N MET A 235 -25.77 -2.09 -14.28
CA MET A 235 -27.10 -2.31 -14.89
C MET A 235 -27.08 -2.30 -16.43
N HIS A 236 -26.01 -1.76 -17.04
CA HIS A 236 -25.82 -1.74 -18.49
C HIS A 236 -24.94 -2.89 -18.99
N ILE A 237 -24.48 -3.78 -18.10
CA ILE A 237 -23.65 -4.93 -18.43
C ILE A 237 -24.54 -6.19 -18.44
N ASP A 238 -24.75 -6.74 -19.62
CA ASP A 238 -25.60 -7.93 -19.78
C ASP A 238 -24.80 -9.23 -19.68
N GLY A 239 -25.43 -10.27 -19.18
CA GLY A 239 -24.92 -11.65 -19.20
C GLY A 239 -23.83 -11.94 -18.15
N TYR A 240 -23.51 -11.00 -17.24
CA TYR A 240 -22.53 -11.17 -16.18
C TYR A 240 -23.09 -10.79 -14.81
N GLU A 241 -22.70 -11.56 -13.78
CA GLU A 241 -22.97 -11.26 -12.38
C GLU A 241 -21.74 -10.58 -11.75
N LEU A 242 -21.92 -9.38 -11.19
CA LEU A 242 -20.90 -8.70 -10.39
C LEU A 242 -20.98 -9.15 -8.94
N ARG A 243 -19.87 -9.63 -8.41
CA ARG A 243 -19.75 -10.09 -7.02
C ARG A 243 -18.83 -9.16 -6.26
N VAL A 244 -19.35 -8.47 -5.23
CA VAL A 244 -18.63 -7.42 -4.49
C VAL A 244 -18.30 -7.92 -3.09
N ALA A 245 -17.03 -8.14 -2.78
CA ALA A 245 -16.56 -8.72 -1.53
C ALA A 245 -15.54 -7.83 -0.82
N GLY A 246 -15.61 -7.78 0.49
CA GLY A 246 -14.62 -7.16 1.36
C GLY A 246 -15.19 -6.37 2.52
N TYR A 247 -14.29 -5.95 3.41
CA TYR A 247 -14.67 -5.20 4.61
C TYR A 247 -15.31 -3.86 4.25
N GLY A 248 -16.42 -3.53 4.91
CA GLY A 248 -17.14 -2.28 4.77
C GLY A 248 -17.95 -2.16 3.47
N THR A 249 -18.05 -3.19 2.63
CA THR A 249 -18.81 -3.12 1.38
C THR A 249 -20.31 -2.99 1.63
N ILE A 250 -20.85 -3.69 2.63
CA ILE A 250 -22.28 -3.59 2.99
C ILE A 250 -22.59 -2.24 3.66
N GLU A 251 -21.70 -1.75 4.53
CA GLU A 251 -21.92 -0.58 5.37
C GLU A 251 -21.65 0.74 4.65
N ASN A 252 -20.71 0.76 3.71
CA ASN A 252 -20.21 2.01 3.11
C ASN A 252 -20.59 2.19 1.64
N LEU A 253 -21.14 1.17 0.98
CA LEU A 253 -21.63 1.28 -0.40
C LEU A 253 -23.15 1.34 -0.42
N GLN A 254 -23.69 2.06 -1.39
CA GLN A 254 -25.12 2.07 -1.64
C GLN A 254 -25.57 0.72 -2.21
N GLN A 255 -26.78 0.33 -1.90
CA GLN A 255 -27.35 -0.90 -2.45
C GLN A 255 -27.44 -0.83 -3.98
N PRO A 256 -27.12 -1.91 -4.68
CA PRO A 256 -27.19 -1.94 -6.13
C PRO A 256 -28.65 -1.77 -6.62
N GLN A 257 -28.80 -1.06 -7.73
CA GLN A 257 -30.11 -0.92 -8.38
C GLN A 257 -30.42 -2.07 -9.35
N SER A 258 -29.43 -2.93 -9.62
CA SER A 258 -29.54 -4.03 -10.57
C SER A 258 -29.47 -5.38 -9.87
N GLY A 259 -30.32 -6.33 -10.32
CA GLY A 259 -30.38 -7.69 -9.79
C GLY A 259 -29.17 -8.56 -10.16
N ASN A 260 -28.29 -8.10 -11.05
CA ASN A 260 -27.07 -8.80 -11.44
C ASN A 260 -25.82 -8.36 -10.63
N VAL A 261 -26.01 -7.63 -9.53
CA VAL A 261 -24.97 -7.28 -8.57
C VAL A 261 -25.24 -7.97 -7.23
N LEU A 262 -24.32 -8.81 -6.80
CA LEU A 262 -24.38 -9.51 -5.50
C LEU A 262 -23.36 -8.95 -4.53
N MET A 263 -23.82 -8.33 -3.44
CA MET A 263 -22.97 -7.82 -2.37
C MET A 263 -22.72 -8.90 -1.34
N LEU A 264 -21.49 -9.37 -1.25
CA LEU A 264 -21.09 -10.47 -0.36
C LEU A 264 -20.66 -9.98 1.03
N GLY A 265 -20.25 -8.71 1.16
CA GLY A 265 -19.73 -8.20 2.41
C GLY A 265 -18.35 -8.73 2.76
N ALA A 266 -18.03 -8.72 4.04
CA ALA A 266 -16.85 -9.36 4.58
C ALA A 266 -17.11 -10.88 4.66
N ILE A 267 -16.42 -11.63 3.80
CA ILE A 267 -16.53 -13.09 3.71
C ILE A 267 -15.30 -13.77 4.32
N SER A 268 -15.42 -15.04 4.65
CA SER A 268 -14.30 -15.84 5.16
C SER A 268 -13.24 -16.09 4.09
N ASP A 269 -12.02 -16.45 4.51
CA ASP A 269 -10.92 -16.78 3.58
C ASP A 269 -11.30 -17.93 2.65
N GLN A 270 -12.03 -18.93 3.15
CA GLN A 270 -12.54 -20.04 2.33
C GLN A 270 -13.51 -19.56 1.26
N GLN A 271 -14.46 -18.70 1.62
CA GLN A 271 -15.40 -18.12 0.65
C GLN A 271 -14.68 -17.22 -0.36
N MET A 272 -13.69 -16.42 0.07
CA MET A 272 -12.88 -15.63 -0.84
C MET A 272 -12.11 -16.51 -1.84
N ARG A 273 -11.55 -17.64 -1.37
CA ARG A 273 -10.93 -18.64 -2.24
C ARG A 273 -11.90 -19.15 -3.30
N GLU A 274 -13.10 -19.50 -2.90
CA GLU A 274 -14.14 -19.99 -3.82
C GLU A 274 -14.52 -18.92 -4.86
N GLU A 275 -14.66 -17.67 -4.43
CA GLU A 275 -14.90 -16.54 -5.35
C GLU A 275 -13.73 -16.36 -6.35
N MET A 276 -12.50 -16.42 -5.88
CA MET A 276 -11.31 -16.31 -6.72
C MET A 276 -11.19 -17.49 -7.71
N ILE A 277 -11.56 -18.70 -7.32
CA ILE A 277 -11.55 -19.86 -8.22
C ILE A 277 -12.63 -19.71 -9.29
N ASN A 278 -13.82 -19.24 -8.90
CA ASN A 278 -15.00 -19.26 -9.76
C ASN A 278 -15.24 -17.99 -10.57
N CYS A 279 -14.56 -16.87 -10.32
CA CYS A 279 -14.71 -15.68 -11.15
C CYS A 279 -14.01 -15.84 -12.50
N ASP A 280 -14.51 -15.18 -13.54
CA ASP A 280 -13.84 -15.14 -14.84
C ASP A 280 -12.75 -14.06 -14.89
N ALA A 281 -12.99 -12.93 -14.19
CA ALA A 281 -12.00 -11.87 -14.02
C ALA A 281 -12.17 -11.14 -12.68
N LEU A 282 -11.09 -10.46 -12.25
CA LEU A 282 -11.14 -9.43 -11.21
C LEU A 282 -11.30 -8.07 -11.89
N LEU A 283 -12.33 -7.32 -11.50
CA LEU A 283 -12.58 -5.97 -12.00
C LEU A 283 -12.14 -4.92 -10.97
N ILE A 284 -11.37 -3.94 -11.43
CA ILE A 284 -10.84 -2.87 -10.60
C ILE A 284 -11.09 -1.52 -11.29
N LEU A 285 -11.79 -0.64 -10.59
CA LEU A 285 -11.81 0.78 -10.92
C LEU A 285 -11.21 1.56 -9.77
N GLN A 286 -10.21 2.37 -10.05
CA GLN A 286 -9.52 3.18 -9.07
C GLN A 286 -9.52 4.64 -9.54
N PRO A 287 -9.94 5.61 -8.71
CA PRO A 287 -9.69 7.02 -8.99
C PRO A 287 -8.19 7.32 -8.94
N PRO A 288 -7.71 8.44 -9.48
CA PRO A 288 -6.31 8.83 -9.38
C PRO A 288 -5.79 8.78 -7.93
N THR A 289 -4.72 8.02 -7.72
CA THR A 289 -4.07 7.83 -6.41
C THR A 289 -2.60 7.48 -6.62
N THR A 290 -1.84 7.27 -5.56
CA THR A 290 -0.43 6.86 -5.58
C THR A 290 -0.26 5.42 -5.07
N GLY A 291 0.95 4.88 -5.18
CA GLY A 291 1.28 3.50 -4.84
C GLY A 291 0.85 2.50 -5.91
N ALA A 292 1.09 1.22 -5.66
CA ALA A 292 0.71 0.12 -6.53
C ALA A 292 -0.38 -0.75 -5.89
N LEU A 293 -1.28 -1.30 -6.71
CA LEU A 293 -2.36 -2.16 -6.23
C LEU A 293 -1.89 -3.61 -6.13
N THR A 294 -1.55 -4.05 -4.92
CA THR A 294 -1.07 -5.43 -4.65
C THR A 294 -2.00 -6.51 -5.16
N ARG A 295 -3.31 -6.26 -5.15
CA ARG A 295 -4.35 -7.20 -5.62
C ARG A 295 -4.27 -7.52 -7.12
N ILE A 296 -3.69 -6.65 -7.96
CA ILE A 296 -3.46 -6.95 -9.37
C ILE A 296 -2.43 -8.08 -9.50
N GLN A 297 -1.27 -7.92 -8.86
CA GLN A 297 -0.22 -8.93 -8.86
C GLN A 297 -0.71 -10.27 -8.30
N GLU A 298 -1.48 -10.23 -7.23
CA GLU A 298 -2.04 -11.42 -6.60
C GLU A 298 -3.06 -12.13 -7.48
N ALA A 299 -3.96 -11.39 -8.14
CA ALA A 299 -4.94 -11.96 -9.07
C ALA A 299 -4.24 -12.64 -10.26
N LEU A 300 -3.27 -11.95 -10.86
CA LEU A 300 -2.52 -12.52 -11.98
C LEU A 300 -1.74 -13.78 -11.57
N LEU A 301 -1.17 -13.79 -10.36
CA LEU A 301 -0.49 -14.99 -9.84
C LEU A 301 -1.47 -16.13 -9.59
N ALA A 302 -2.68 -15.84 -9.12
CA ALA A 302 -3.77 -16.81 -8.96
C ALA A 302 -4.38 -17.28 -10.29
N GLY A 303 -3.91 -16.79 -11.43
CA GLY A 303 -4.46 -17.15 -12.75
C GLY A 303 -5.80 -16.46 -13.04
N ILE A 304 -6.06 -15.30 -12.43
CA ILE A 304 -7.27 -14.51 -12.65
C ILE A 304 -6.91 -13.35 -13.58
N PRO A 305 -7.53 -13.25 -14.76
CA PRO A 305 -7.42 -12.06 -15.61
C PRO A 305 -7.91 -10.83 -14.84
N VAL A 306 -7.25 -9.70 -15.04
CA VAL A 306 -7.62 -8.44 -14.39
C VAL A 306 -8.14 -7.48 -15.43
N ILE A 307 -9.31 -6.90 -15.18
CA ILE A 307 -9.87 -5.80 -15.96
C ILE A 307 -9.75 -4.54 -15.11
N ALA A 308 -9.06 -3.52 -15.57
CA ALA A 308 -8.74 -2.36 -14.77
C ALA A 308 -8.81 -1.08 -15.59
N ASN A 309 -9.22 0.04 -14.96
CA ASN A 309 -9.05 1.35 -15.60
C ASN A 309 -7.57 1.79 -15.58
N GLU A 310 -7.20 2.79 -16.37
CA GLU A 310 -5.82 3.31 -16.49
C GLU A 310 -5.17 3.62 -15.13
N ASN A 311 -5.93 4.24 -14.21
CA ASN A 311 -5.42 4.59 -12.88
C ASN A 311 -5.07 3.38 -12.01
N ALA A 312 -5.75 2.27 -12.19
CA ALA A 312 -5.44 1.01 -11.51
C ALA A 312 -4.29 0.26 -12.20
N ALA A 313 -4.26 0.31 -13.53
CA ALA A 313 -3.32 -0.41 -14.40
C ALA A 313 -1.92 0.20 -14.45
N ARG A 314 -1.74 1.47 -14.08
CA ARG A 314 -0.56 2.31 -14.34
C ARG A 314 0.82 1.66 -14.08
N ASP A 315 0.94 0.80 -13.05
CA ASP A 315 2.20 0.09 -12.74
C ASP A 315 2.32 -1.26 -13.47
N TYR A 316 1.29 -1.67 -14.21
CA TYR A 316 1.12 -3.04 -14.73
C TYR A 316 0.83 -3.10 -16.23
N HIS A 317 0.97 -2.00 -16.97
CA HIS A 317 0.63 -1.90 -18.42
C HIS A 317 1.22 -3.00 -19.31
N HIS A 318 2.33 -3.62 -18.90
CA HIS A 318 3.03 -4.63 -19.70
C HIS A 318 2.81 -6.06 -19.19
N VAL A 319 1.93 -6.23 -18.20
CA VAL A 319 1.74 -7.55 -17.58
C VAL A 319 0.68 -8.34 -18.33
N ASN A 320 1.02 -9.57 -18.69
CA ASN A 320 0.07 -10.48 -19.35
C ASN A 320 -1.16 -10.75 -18.48
N GLY A 321 -2.34 -10.67 -19.09
CA GLY A 321 -3.63 -10.89 -18.40
C GLY A 321 -4.22 -9.65 -17.73
N LEU A 322 -3.61 -8.47 -17.91
CA LEU A 322 -4.23 -7.19 -17.59
C LEU A 322 -4.90 -6.64 -18.86
N HIS A 323 -6.17 -6.28 -18.72
CA HIS A 323 -7.01 -5.67 -19.75
C HIS A 323 -7.44 -4.28 -19.28
N GLU A 324 -7.07 -3.24 -20.02
CA GLU A 324 -7.41 -1.87 -19.67
C GLU A 324 -8.72 -1.45 -20.34
N TYR A 325 -9.53 -0.65 -19.63
CA TYR A 325 -10.75 -0.04 -20.15
C TYR A 325 -10.88 1.41 -19.69
N ALA A 326 -11.44 2.25 -20.55
CA ALA A 326 -11.70 3.65 -20.25
C ALA A 326 -13.19 3.95 -20.03
N ASN A 327 -14.09 3.16 -20.60
CA ASN A 327 -15.54 3.36 -20.57
C ASN A 327 -16.30 2.03 -20.54
N VAL A 328 -17.63 2.11 -20.42
CA VAL A 328 -18.51 0.93 -20.28
C VAL A 328 -18.51 0.08 -21.57
N GLU A 329 -18.43 0.72 -22.72
CA GLU A 329 -18.42 0.06 -24.03
C GLU A 329 -17.17 -0.81 -24.20
N GLU A 330 -16.00 -0.29 -23.83
CA GLU A 330 -14.75 -1.05 -23.83
C GLU A 330 -14.77 -2.20 -22.81
N LEU A 331 -15.37 -1.97 -21.62
CA LEU A 331 -15.57 -3.04 -20.63
C LEU A 331 -16.43 -4.16 -21.22
N GLN A 332 -17.53 -3.84 -21.89
CA GLN A 332 -18.39 -4.84 -22.55
C GLN A 332 -17.66 -5.58 -23.66
N ASP A 333 -16.84 -4.88 -24.46
CA ASP A 333 -16.02 -5.49 -25.50
C ASP A 333 -15.00 -6.49 -24.91
N ILE A 334 -14.33 -6.13 -23.81
CA ILE A 334 -13.43 -7.03 -23.09
C ILE A 334 -14.17 -8.26 -22.56
N LEU A 335 -15.31 -8.05 -21.91
CA LEU A 335 -16.12 -9.14 -21.35
C LEU A 335 -16.71 -10.07 -22.44
N SER A 336 -16.88 -9.58 -23.66
CA SER A 336 -17.36 -10.39 -24.78
C SER A 336 -16.31 -11.36 -25.34
N LYS A 337 -15.04 -11.16 -24.98
CA LYS A 337 -13.90 -11.97 -25.43
C LYS A 337 -13.59 -13.09 -24.43
N ASP A 338 -12.94 -14.15 -24.89
CA ASP A 338 -12.42 -15.19 -24.01
C ASP A 338 -11.25 -14.67 -23.16
N LEU A 339 -11.47 -14.59 -21.87
CA LEU A 339 -10.45 -14.18 -20.91
C LEU A 339 -9.61 -15.41 -20.50
N ASN A 340 -8.47 -15.57 -21.14
CA ASN A 340 -7.57 -16.69 -20.88
C ASN A 340 -6.87 -16.53 -19.52
N ILE A 341 -6.52 -17.66 -18.90
CA ILE A 341 -5.68 -17.67 -17.71
C ILE A 341 -4.33 -16.99 -18.05
N PRO A 342 -3.96 -15.91 -17.35
CA PRO A 342 -2.72 -15.18 -17.65
C PRO A 342 -1.47 -16.05 -17.42
N ALA A 343 -0.38 -15.73 -18.11
CA ALA A 343 0.92 -16.30 -17.81
C ALA A 343 1.27 -16.01 -16.33
N GLN A 344 1.96 -16.94 -15.68
CA GLN A 344 2.39 -16.72 -14.31
C GLN A 344 3.41 -15.58 -14.26
N PRO A 345 3.20 -14.53 -13.44
CA PRO A 345 4.19 -13.48 -13.27
C PRO A 345 5.50 -14.06 -12.71
N ASN A 346 6.62 -13.59 -13.24
CA ASN A 346 7.93 -13.98 -12.75
C ASN A 346 8.20 -13.41 -11.37
N GLN A 347 8.89 -14.19 -10.55
CA GLN A 347 9.45 -13.69 -9.30
C GLN A 347 10.52 -12.64 -9.60
N ILE A 348 10.49 -11.53 -8.85
CA ILE A 348 11.43 -10.43 -9.06
C ILE A 348 12.68 -10.69 -8.20
N ASP A 349 13.85 -10.65 -8.82
CA ASP A 349 15.13 -10.76 -8.11
C ASP A 349 15.54 -9.39 -7.54
N PHE A 350 15.57 -9.29 -6.22
CA PHE A 350 15.98 -8.11 -5.47
C PHE A 350 17.42 -8.19 -4.92
N THR A 351 18.20 -9.18 -5.31
CA THR A 351 19.58 -9.41 -4.77
C THR A 351 20.47 -8.19 -4.96
N ASN A 352 20.38 -7.52 -6.11
CA ASN A 352 21.19 -6.34 -6.40
C ASN A 352 20.88 -5.12 -5.50
N LEU A 353 19.69 -5.07 -4.92
CA LEU A 353 19.29 -3.93 -4.07
C LEU A 353 19.99 -3.96 -2.69
N LEU A 354 20.45 -5.12 -2.24
CA LEU A 354 21.17 -5.24 -0.97
C LEU A 354 22.47 -4.42 -0.96
N ASN A 355 23.16 -4.31 -2.09
CA ASN A 355 24.41 -3.55 -2.18
C ASN A 355 24.21 -2.05 -1.91
N MET A 356 22.97 -1.56 -2.05
CA MET A 356 22.59 -0.18 -1.76
C MET A 356 22.31 0.06 -0.28
N ILE A 357 22.01 -1.02 0.46
CA ILE A 357 21.76 -0.98 1.91
C ILE A 357 23.09 -1.00 2.69
N LYS A 358 24.09 -1.73 2.19
CA LYS A 358 25.43 -1.79 2.74
C LYS A 358 26.21 -0.51 2.47
#